data_704896395ef38c6ac36bad6a42d9fe51
#
_entry.id   704896395ef38c6ac36bad6a42d9fe51
#
_cell.length_a   1.000
_cell.length_b   1.000
_cell.length_c   1.000
_cell.angle_alpha   90.00
_cell.angle_beta   90.00
_cell.angle_gamma   90.00
#
_symmetry.space_group_name_H-M   'P 1'
#
loop_
_entity.id
_entity.type
_entity.pdbx_description
1 polymer ?
#
loop_
_entity_poly.entity_id
_entity_poly.type
_entity_poly.pdbx_seq_one_letter_code
_entity_poly.pdbx_strand_id
1 'polypeptide(L)'
;EGPKPNMWTEIQDNRGEWRVTDRYPQAGAERREFALGDALAHAGGSLQVSPVSPDVVFETEPFATEFRFGGQPQLHIDVTPEGSGGQLYALLEDCDGDSCIHVGHAIMDLRFYAGGTDYHVIAPGVTLNAKMEFLAMDVVIPQGHTLKLSLRSTGDDYLPASTSAPVAIELGASSVLRVDVVDPAAEHYFLPPQCRHPACVGE
;
A
#
# COMPACT_ATOMS: atom_id res chain seq x y z
N GLU A 1 8.97 -30.33 22.10
CA GLU A 1 8.56 -28.91 22.18
C GLU A 1 9.67 -28.08 21.56
N GLY A 2 9.41 -27.45 20.40
CA GLY A 2 10.31 -26.48 19.82
C GLY A 2 10.40 -25.22 20.70
N PRO A 3 11.42 -24.36 20.51
CA PRO A 3 11.52 -23.12 21.27
C PRO A 3 10.24 -22.30 21.03
N LYS A 4 9.58 -21.90 22.13
CA LYS A 4 8.42 -21.02 22.05
C LYS A 4 8.89 -19.69 21.48
N PRO A 5 8.23 -19.14 20.45
CA PRO A 5 8.58 -17.82 19.95
C PRO A 5 8.46 -16.80 21.10
N ASN A 6 9.43 -15.91 21.19
CA ASN A 6 9.46 -14.90 22.22
C ASN A 6 8.39 -13.81 22.04
N MET A 7 7.74 -13.80 20.87
CA MET A 7 6.72 -12.83 20.50
C MET A 7 5.73 -13.45 19.51
N TRP A 8 4.46 -13.22 19.78
CA TRP A 8 3.36 -13.56 18.88
C TRP A 8 2.81 -12.26 18.30
N THR A 9 2.58 -12.24 17.00
CA THR A 9 1.87 -11.13 16.34
C THR A 9 0.48 -11.61 15.96
N GLU A 10 -0.52 -10.90 16.45
CA GLU A 10 -1.91 -11.08 16.03
C GLU A 10 -2.17 -10.12 14.87
N ILE A 11 -2.69 -10.65 13.77
CA ILE A 11 -2.95 -9.90 12.55
C ILE A 11 -4.42 -10.11 12.18
N GLN A 12 -5.11 -9.03 11.86
CA GLN A 12 -6.46 -9.07 11.29
C GLN A 12 -6.37 -8.69 9.83
N ASP A 13 -6.96 -9.51 8.93
CA ASP A 13 -7.06 -9.16 7.53
C ASP A 13 -8.24 -8.21 7.25
N ASN A 14 -8.34 -7.74 6.01
CA ASN A 14 -9.42 -6.85 5.56
C ASN A 14 -10.82 -7.46 5.60
N ARG A 15 -10.95 -8.77 5.80
CA ARG A 15 -12.23 -9.49 5.99
C ARG A 15 -12.60 -9.65 7.47
N GLY A 16 -11.71 -9.24 8.37
CA GLY A 16 -11.90 -9.38 9.81
C GLY A 16 -11.47 -10.72 10.39
N GLU A 17 -10.78 -11.57 9.61
CA GLU A 17 -10.25 -12.84 10.09
C GLU A 17 -8.93 -12.62 10.86
N TRP A 18 -8.81 -13.26 12.02
CA TRP A 18 -7.62 -13.16 12.86
C TRP A 18 -6.67 -14.33 12.65
N ARG A 19 -5.40 -14.01 12.65
CA ARG A 19 -4.29 -14.97 12.55
C ARG A 19 -3.22 -14.65 13.56
N VAL A 20 -2.48 -15.69 13.95
CA VAL A 20 -1.31 -15.55 14.82
C VAL A 20 -0.09 -16.04 14.06
N THR A 21 0.97 -15.25 14.10
CA THR A 21 2.26 -15.61 13.50
C THR A 21 3.39 -15.31 14.49
N ASP A 22 4.50 -16.01 14.36
CA ASP A 22 5.72 -15.78 15.15
C ASP A 22 6.56 -14.63 14.60
N ARG A 23 6.24 -14.15 13.40
CA ARG A 23 6.91 -13.00 12.76
C ARG A 23 6.01 -12.33 11.74
N TYR A 24 6.36 -11.10 11.40
CA TYR A 24 5.68 -10.31 10.39
C TYR A 24 6.70 -9.64 9.45
N PRO A 25 6.55 -9.70 8.11
CA PRO A 25 5.54 -10.53 7.39
C PRO A 25 5.69 -12.03 7.72
N GLN A 26 4.63 -12.79 7.45
CA GLN A 26 4.54 -14.20 7.78
C GLN A 26 5.69 -15.03 7.18
N ALA A 27 6.01 -16.14 7.84
CA ALA A 27 6.99 -17.08 7.32
C ALA A 27 6.57 -17.56 5.92
N GLY A 28 7.53 -17.60 4.98
CA GLY A 28 7.27 -17.99 3.59
C GLY A 28 6.63 -16.92 2.72
N ALA A 29 6.43 -15.70 3.23
CA ALA A 29 6.03 -14.59 2.37
C ALA A 29 7.14 -14.27 1.36
N GLU A 30 6.74 -14.12 0.09
CA GLU A 30 7.65 -13.83 -1.02
C GLU A 30 7.37 -12.44 -1.58
N ARG A 31 8.43 -11.65 -1.78
CA ARG A 31 8.32 -10.31 -2.38
C ARG A 31 7.93 -10.44 -3.85
N ARG A 32 6.82 -9.79 -4.22
CA ARG A 32 6.37 -9.65 -5.60
C ARG A 32 6.38 -8.17 -5.99
N GLU A 33 6.82 -7.90 -7.21
CA GLU A 33 6.83 -6.58 -7.81
C GLU A 33 5.79 -6.50 -8.93
N PHE A 34 4.99 -5.44 -8.91
CA PHE A 34 4.10 -5.05 -9.99
C PHE A 34 4.72 -3.82 -10.66
N ALA A 35 5.25 -3.99 -11.87
CA ALA A 35 5.74 -2.88 -12.67
C ALA A 35 4.56 -1.97 -13.06
N LEU A 36 4.66 -0.69 -12.76
CA LEU A 36 3.62 0.27 -13.11
C LEU A 36 3.66 0.54 -14.62
N GLY A 37 2.50 0.48 -15.27
CA GLY A 37 2.36 0.62 -16.72
C GLY A 37 2.33 -0.69 -17.51
N ASP A 38 2.98 -1.75 -17.00
CA ASP A 38 2.96 -3.08 -17.64
C ASP A 38 2.01 -4.03 -16.91
N ALA A 39 2.29 -4.30 -15.62
CA ALA A 39 1.49 -5.20 -14.80
C ALA A 39 0.25 -4.53 -14.19
N LEU A 40 0.26 -3.19 -14.14
CA LEU A 40 -0.85 -2.36 -13.71
C LEU A 40 -1.18 -1.38 -14.85
N ALA A 41 -2.37 -1.47 -15.43
CA ALA A 41 -2.83 -0.56 -16.47
C ALA A 41 -2.80 0.90 -15.95
N HIS A 42 -2.46 1.84 -16.83
CA HIS A 42 -2.26 3.23 -16.47
C HIS A 42 -3.09 4.17 -17.33
N ALA A 43 -3.82 5.07 -16.66
CA ALA A 43 -4.62 6.10 -17.35
C ALA A 43 -3.82 7.38 -17.71
N GLY A 44 -2.58 7.52 -17.24
CA GLY A 44 -1.72 8.70 -17.45
C GLY A 44 -2.22 9.95 -16.70
N GLY A 45 -1.33 10.85 -16.36
CA GLY A 45 -1.77 12.12 -15.83
C GLY A 45 -0.74 12.89 -15.01
N SER A 46 -1.10 14.13 -14.67
CA SER A 46 -0.38 14.98 -13.73
C SER A 46 -1.30 15.23 -12.52
N LEU A 47 -0.78 14.98 -11.34
CA LEU A 47 -1.48 15.31 -10.11
C LEU A 47 -1.47 16.82 -9.90
N GLN A 48 -2.63 17.43 -9.92
CA GLN A 48 -2.80 18.85 -9.57
C GLN A 48 -3.04 18.98 -8.08
N VAL A 49 -2.63 20.11 -7.50
CA VAL A 49 -2.92 20.44 -6.09
C VAL A 49 -4.38 20.84 -5.95
N SER A 50 -5.26 19.88 -6.11
CA SER A 50 -6.70 20.10 -6.04
C SER A 50 -7.40 18.81 -5.63
N PRO A 51 -8.35 18.86 -4.70
CA PRO A 51 -9.18 17.70 -4.36
C PRO A 51 -10.09 17.23 -5.51
N VAL A 52 -10.17 17.97 -6.60
CA VAL A 52 -10.90 17.63 -7.84
C VAL A 52 -9.99 17.23 -9.00
N SER A 53 -8.67 17.08 -8.77
CA SER A 53 -7.77 16.52 -9.78
C SER A 53 -8.11 15.06 -10.03
N PRO A 54 -8.16 14.62 -11.30
CA PRO A 54 -8.34 13.20 -11.57
C PRO A 54 -7.16 12.41 -10.98
N ASP A 55 -7.49 11.26 -10.40
CA ASP A 55 -6.49 10.33 -9.90
C ASP A 55 -5.63 9.78 -11.06
N VAL A 56 -4.37 9.50 -10.78
CA VAL A 56 -3.56 8.63 -11.64
C VAL A 56 -3.74 7.20 -11.13
N VAL A 57 -4.35 6.37 -11.95
CA VAL A 57 -4.82 5.04 -11.53
C VAL A 57 -4.02 3.95 -12.24
N PHE A 58 -3.64 2.95 -11.47
CA PHE A 58 -3.06 1.70 -11.91
C PHE A 58 -3.91 0.56 -11.38
N GLU A 59 -4.21 -0.42 -12.21
CA GLU A 59 -5.09 -1.53 -11.84
C GLU A 59 -4.59 -2.83 -12.44
N THR A 60 -4.66 -3.92 -11.66
CA THR A 60 -4.31 -5.26 -12.16
C THR A 60 -5.42 -5.81 -13.05
N GLU A 61 -5.10 -6.81 -13.86
CA GLU A 61 -6.13 -7.73 -14.34
C GLU A 61 -6.81 -8.42 -13.15
N PRO A 62 -8.06 -8.89 -13.31
CA PRO A 62 -8.73 -9.65 -12.28
C PRO A 62 -7.91 -10.90 -11.86
N PHE A 63 -7.75 -11.12 -10.57
CA PHE A 63 -7.00 -12.27 -10.09
C PHE A 63 -7.72 -13.59 -10.43
N ALA A 64 -6.99 -14.53 -11.04
CA ALA A 64 -7.52 -15.85 -11.40
C ALA A 64 -7.82 -16.74 -10.17
N THR A 65 -7.19 -16.47 -9.05
CA THR A 65 -7.37 -17.12 -7.74
C THR A 65 -7.31 -16.08 -6.65
N GLU A 66 -7.73 -16.40 -5.44
CA GLU A 66 -7.54 -15.53 -4.28
C GLU A 66 -6.07 -15.10 -4.20
N PHE A 67 -5.84 -13.80 -4.02
CA PHE A 67 -4.52 -13.20 -3.90
C PHE A 67 -4.37 -12.58 -2.51
N ARG A 68 -3.37 -13.02 -1.76
CA ARG A 68 -3.13 -12.53 -0.42
C ARG A 68 -1.73 -11.95 -0.29
N PHE A 69 -1.64 -10.80 0.33
CA PHE A 69 -0.37 -10.20 0.69
C PHE A 69 -0.42 -9.64 2.11
N GLY A 70 0.73 -9.70 2.77
CA GLY A 70 0.92 -9.16 4.12
C GLY A 70 2.19 -8.34 4.17
N GLY A 71 2.51 -7.78 5.33
CA GLY A 71 3.72 -6.98 5.49
C GLY A 71 3.47 -5.49 5.27
N GLN A 72 4.52 -4.81 4.88
CA GLN A 72 4.52 -3.38 4.61
C GLN A 72 4.75 -3.16 3.11
N PRO A 73 3.69 -2.94 2.32
CA PRO A 73 3.84 -2.64 0.90
C PRO A 73 4.70 -1.40 0.67
N GLN A 74 5.41 -1.37 -0.45
CA GLN A 74 6.26 -0.25 -0.84
C GLN A 74 5.92 0.17 -2.27
N LEU A 75 5.78 1.47 -2.48
CA LEU A 75 5.64 2.07 -3.80
C LEU A 75 6.92 2.84 -4.11
N HIS A 76 7.59 2.46 -5.19
CA HIS A 76 8.64 3.27 -5.79
C HIS A 76 8.07 3.86 -7.08
N ILE A 77 8.16 5.18 -7.24
CA ILE A 77 7.60 5.84 -8.41
C ILE A 77 8.43 7.06 -8.81
N ASP A 78 8.63 7.22 -10.11
CA ASP A 78 9.30 8.39 -10.63
C ASP A 78 8.32 9.54 -10.76
N VAL A 79 8.67 10.69 -10.20
CA VAL A 79 7.82 11.89 -10.13
C VAL A 79 8.64 13.13 -10.42
N THR A 80 8.02 14.09 -11.10
CA THR A 80 8.64 15.39 -11.40
C THR A 80 7.79 16.50 -10.81
N PRO A 81 8.18 17.09 -9.66
CA PRO A 81 7.47 18.22 -9.08
C PRO A 81 7.70 19.49 -9.90
N GLU A 82 6.64 20.27 -10.10
CA GLU A 82 6.73 21.58 -10.77
C GLU A 82 7.24 22.70 -9.84
N GLY A 83 7.23 22.45 -8.52
CA GLY A 83 7.69 23.37 -7.49
C GLY A 83 8.78 22.80 -6.61
N SER A 84 9.13 23.53 -5.55
CA SER A 84 10.14 23.13 -4.55
C SER A 84 9.62 22.13 -3.52
N GLY A 85 8.46 21.53 -3.75
CA GLY A 85 7.79 20.53 -2.91
C GLY A 85 6.64 19.92 -3.65
N GLY A 86 5.96 19.01 -2.99
CA GLY A 86 4.79 18.30 -3.47
C GLY A 86 4.37 17.27 -2.45
N GLN A 87 3.19 16.75 -2.61
CA GLN A 87 2.65 15.70 -1.76
C GLN A 87 2.09 14.58 -2.65
N LEU A 88 2.33 13.37 -2.25
CA LEU A 88 1.73 12.18 -2.84
C LEU A 88 0.88 11.48 -1.80
N TYR A 89 -0.31 11.08 -2.19
CA TYR A 89 -1.17 10.16 -1.48
C TYR A 89 -1.40 8.94 -2.37
N ALA A 90 -1.07 7.77 -1.88
CA ALA A 90 -1.25 6.51 -2.57
C ALA A 90 -2.32 5.70 -1.83
N LEU A 91 -3.36 5.29 -2.55
CA LEU A 91 -4.48 4.52 -2.05
C LEU A 91 -4.49 3.15 -2.70
N LEU A 92 -4.52 2.08 -1.91
CA LEU A 92 -4.76 0.72 -2.37
C LEU A 92 -6.21 0.33 -2.10
N GLU A 93 -6.85 -0.27 -3.10
CA GLU A 93 -8.24 -0.69 -3.07
C GLU A 93 -8.39 -2.11 -3.63
N ASP A 94 -9.29 -2.88 -3.03
CA ASP A 94 -9.83 -4.13 -3.55
C ASP A 94 -11.11 -3.81 -4.33
N CYS A 95 -11.15 -4.11 -5.62
CA CYS A 95 -12.27 -3.74 -6.48
C CYS A 95 -12.96 -4.96 -7.11
N ASP A 96 -14.31 -4.98 -7.00
CA ASP A 96 -15.22 -5.85 -7.76
C ASP A 96 -15.98 -4.99 -8.77
N GLY A 97 -15.47 -4.92 -10.00
CA GLY A 97 -15.92 -3.96 -11.00
C GLY A 97 -15.79 -2.52 -10.49
N ASP A 98 -16.89 -1.78 -10.48
CA ASP A 98 -16.91 -0.37 -10.04
C ASP A 98 -16.96 -0.21 -8.49
N SER A 99 -17.13 -1.30 -7.76
CA SER A 99 -17.21 -1.28 -6.29
C SER A 99 -15.84 -1.54 -5.69
N CYS A 100 -15.26 -0.54 -5.03
CA CYS A 100 -13.93 -0.64 -4.42
C CYS A 100 -13.98 -0.45 -2.91
N ILE A 101 -13.15 -1.21 -2.21
CA ILE A 101 -12.96 -1.14 -0.75
C ILE A 101 -11.52 -0.71 -0.47
N HIS A 102 -11.35 0.33 0.33
CA HIS A 102 -10.04 0.78 0.80
C HIS A 102 -9.37 -0.31 1.64
N VAL A 103 -8.16 -0.71 1.25
CA VAL A 103 -7.35 -1.71 1.98
C VAL A 103 -6.09 -1.12 2.60
N GLY A 104 -5.63 0.02 2.12
CA GLY A 104 -4.49 0.71 2.71
C GLY A 104 -4.11 1.98 1.98
N HIS A 105 -3.33 2.83 2.65
CA HIS A 105 -2.81 4.04 2.05
C HIS A 105 -1.41 4.39 2.55
N ALA A 106 -0.74 5.27 1.80
CA ALA A 106 0.49 5.92 2.19
C ALA A 106 0.44 7.40 1.79
N ILE A 107 1.11 8.24 2.57
CA ILE A 107 1.25 9.67 2.27
C ILE A 107 2.70 10.08 2.39
N MET A 108 3.15 10.98 1.51
CA MET A 108 4.51 11.48 1.50
C MET A 108 4.57 12.94 1.13
N ASP A 109 5.31 13.72 1.90
CA ASP A 109 5.87 14.97 1.45
C ASP A 109 7.12 14.67 0.61
N LEU A 110 7.18 15.14 -0.63
CA LEU A 110 8.29 14.83 -1.54
C LEU A 110 9.66 15.26 -1.03
N ARG A 111 9.72 16.14 -0.05
CA ARG A 111 11.00 16.48 0.60
C ARG A 111 11.64 15.30 1.35
N PHE A 112 10.88 14.22 1.53
CA PHE A 112 11.34 12.94 2.09
C PHE A 112 11.31 11.81 1.06
N TYR A 113 11.43 12.15 -0.23
CA TYR A 113 11.25 11.22 -1.35
C TYR A 113 12.12 9.95 -1.30
N ALA A 114 13.31 10.05 -0.70
CA ALA A 114 14.23 8.91 -0.61
C ALA A 114 13.81 7.86 0.44
N GLY A 115 12.75 8.13 1.19
CA GLY A 115 12.31 7.35 2.34
C GLY A 115 13.01 7.77 3.65
N GLY A 116 12.49 7.31 4.78
CA GLY A 116 13.01 7.66 6.10
C GLY A 116 12.71 9.11 6.52
N THR A 117 13.62 9.72 7.28
CA THR A 117 13.42 11.04 7.91
C THR A 117 14.35 12.12 7.36
N ASP A 118 15.14 11.82 6.34
CA ASP A 118 16.10 12.76 5.78
C ASP A 118 15.41 13.76 4.86
N TYR A 119 15.58 15.05 5.20
CA TYR A 119 15.02 16.16 4.43
C TYR A 119 15.90 16.48 3.22
N HIS A 120 15.28 16.59 2.05
CA HIS A 120 15.92 16.95 0.80
C HIS A 120 15.36 18.24 0.22
N VAL A 121 16.26 19.08 -0.33
CA VAL A 121 15.86 20.24 -1.11
C VAL A 121 15.47 19.76 -2.52
N ILE A 122 14.25 20.09 -2.94
CA ILE A 122 13.72 19.72 -4.24
C ILE A 122 13.98 20.84 -5.24
N ALA A 123 14.55 20.49 -6.38
CA ALA A 123 14.66 21.38 -7.53
C ALA A 123 13.44 21.16 -8.45
N PRO A 124 12.68 22.21 -8.82
CA PRO A 124 11.56 22.10 -9.73
C PRO A 124 11.98 21.50 -11.08
N GLY A 125 11.16 20.62 -11.65
CA GLY A 125 11.41 19.97 -12.94
C GLY A 125 12.46 18.87 -12.92
N VAL A 126 12.96 18.46 -11.76
CA VAL A 126 13.91 17.34 -11.62
C VAL A 126 13.14 16.09 -11.19
N THR A 127 13.29 15.03 -11.97
CA THR A 127 12.67 13.73 -11.68
C THR A 127 13.30 13.12 -10.43
N LEU A 128 12.46 12.67 -9.52
CA LEU A 128 12.79 12.01 -8.26
C LEU A 128 12.20 10.61 -8.26
N ASN A 129 12.90 9.64 -7.68
CA ASN A 129 12.32 8.34 -7.37
C ASN A 129 11.76 8.36 -5.95
N ALA A 130 10.45 8.56 -5.82
CA ALA A 130 9.77 8.60 -4.54
C ALA A 130 9.57 7.17 -3.99
N LYS A 131 9.96 6.94 -2.75
CA LYS A 131 9.87 5.66 -2.05
C LYS A 131 8.88 5.78 -0.90
N MET A 132 7.65 5.36 -1.14
CA MET A 132 6.58 5.40 -0.17
C MET A 132 6.41 4.05 0.52
N GLU A 133 6.18 4.07 1.80
CA GLU A 133 5.86 2.89 2.60
C GLU A 133 4.41 3.00 3.09
N PHE A 134 3.62 1.96 2.83
CA PHE A 134 2.28 1.84 3.39
C PHE A 134 2.36 1.40 4.85
N LEU A 135 1.27 1.54 5.57
CA LEU A 135 1.15 0.90 6.87
C LEU A 135 1.19 -0.63 6.71
N ALA A 136 1.65 -1.30 7.75
CA ALA A 136 1.63 -2.76 7.78
C ALA A 136 0.19 -3.28 7.70
N MET A 137 -0.05 -4.25 6.83
CA MET A 137 -1.39 -4.77 6.53
C MET A 137 -1.38 -6.26 6.18
N ASP A 138 -2.50 -6.92 6.33
CA ASP A 138 -2.77 -8.26 5.80
C ASP A 138 -4.05 -8.17 4.96
N VAL A 139 -3.92 -8.41 3.67
CA VAL A 139 -4.98 -8.16 2.69
C VAL A 139 -5.25 -9.41 1.89
N VAL A 140 -6.52 -9.71 1.71
CA VAL A 140 -7.01 -10.77 0.84
C VAL A 140 -7.86 -10.13 -0.24
N ILE A 141 -7.44 -10.31 -1.49
CA ILE A 141 -8.19 -9.93 -2.68
C ILE A 141 -8.87 -11.20 -3.21
N PRO A 142 -10.20 -11.26 -3.26
CA PRO A 142 -10.93 -12.43 -3.75
C PRO A 142 -10.62 -12.74 -5.22
N GLN A 143 -10.87 -13.99 -5.64
CA GLN A 143 -10.86 -14.35 -7.05
C GLN A 143 -11.82 -13.47 -7.85
N GLY A 144 -11.38 -12.98 -8.99
CA GLY A 144 -12.15 -12.11 -9.89
C GLY A 144 -12.06 -10.63 -9.58
N HIS A 145 -11.58 -10.24 -8.40
CA HIS A 145 -11.33 -8.86 -8.04
C HIS A 145 -9.99 -8.36 -8.59
N THR A 146 -9.82 -7.05 -8.60
CA THR A 146 -8.58 -6.36 -8.99
C THR A 146 -7.95 -5.64 -7.78
N LEU A 147 -6.64 -5.46 -7.82
CA LEU A 147 -5.93 -4.54 -6.93
C LEU A 147 -5.72 -3.23 -7.67
N LYS A 148 -6.27 -2.15 -7.13
CA LYS A 148 -6.18 -0.82 -7.70
C LYS A 148 -5.30 0.07 -6.82
N LEU A 149 -4.36 0.79 -7.44
CA LEU A 149 -3.54 1.83 -6.86
C LEU A 149 -3.96 3.17 -7.45
N SER A 150 -4.47 4.06 -6.61
CA SER A 150 -4.80 5.43 -6.99
C SER A 150 -3.80 6.41 -6.38
N LEU A 151 -3.23 7.29 -7.20
CA LEU A 151 -2.35 8.37 -6.77
C LEU A 151 -3.06 9.71 -6.81
N ARG A 152 -2.92 10.47 -5.75
CA ARG A 152 -3.54 11.79 -5.54
C ARG A 152 -2.53 12.75 -4.95
N SER A 153 -2.83 14.05 -5.02
CA SER A 153 -2.04 15.07 -4.32
C SER A 153 -2.35 15.13 -2.82
N THR A 154 -3.50 14.64 -2.38
CA THR A 154 -3.91 14.55 -0.98
C THR A 154 -4.98 13.47 -0.79
N GLY A 155 -5.18 13.02 0.44
CA GLY A 155 -6.29 12.15 0.84
C GLY A 155 -7.32 12.90 1.65
N ASP A 156 -8.50 12.30 1.87
CA ASP A 156 -9.63 12.94 2.53
C ASP A 156 -9.32 13.36 3.98
N ASP A 157 -8.42 12.63 4.65
CA ASP A 157 -8.00 12.87 6.03
C ASP A 157 -6.75 13.76 6.15
N TYR A 158 -6.21 14.25 5.02
CA TYR A 158 -4.94 14.98 5.00
C TYR A 158 -5.06 16.33 4.32
N LEU A 159 -4.45 17.33 4.91
CA LEU A 159 -4.32 18.63 4.30
C LEU A 159 -3.13 18.66 3.32
N PRO A 160 -3.24 19.34 2.17
CA PRO A 160 -2.10 19.55 1.30
C PRO A 160 -0.95 20.23 2.06
N ALA A 161 0.28 19.80 1.80
CA ALA A 161 1.45 20.49 2.35
C ALA A 161 1.49 21.95 1.88
N SER A 162 1.97 22.86 2.74
CA SER A 162 2.03 24.30 2.43
C SER A 162 2.91 24.65 1.23
N THR A 163 3.80 23.73 0.84
CA THR A 163 4.69 23.82 -0.33
C THR A 163 4.22 22.98 -1.50
N SER A 164 2.96 22.48 -1.45
CA SER A 164 2.43 21.63 -2.51
C SER A 164 2.42 22.38 -3.85
N ALA A 165 2.91 21.69 -4.87
CA ALA A 165 2.88 22.07 -6.26
C ALA A 165 2.38 20.89 -7.08
N PRO A 166 1.93 21.09 -8.33
CA PRO A 166 1.63 19.99 -9.22
C PRO A 166 2.81 19.02 -9.36
N VAL A 167 2.51 17.74 -9.49
CA VAL A 167 3.50 16.66 -9.59
C VAL A 167 3.17 15.82 -10.81
N ALA A 168 4.07 15.79 -11.78
CA ALA A 168 3.97 14.85 -12.90
C ALA A 168 4.38 13.46 -12.43
N ILE A 169 3.59 12.46 -12.79
CA ILE A 169 3.89 11.05 -12.56
C ILE A 169 4.51 10.49 -13.83
N GLU A 170 5.70 9.98 -13.71
CA GLU A 170 6.45 9.38 -14.80
C GLU A 170 6.61 7.88 -14.58
N LEU A 171 6.52 7.13 -15.68
CA LEU A 171 6.71 5.68 -15.65
C LEU A 171 8.14 5.36 -16.06
N GLY A 172 9.00 5.20 -15.07
CA GLY A 172 10.35 4.70 -15.25
C GLY A 172 10.45 3.20 -14.98
N ALA A 173 11.56 2.60 -15.36
CA ALA A 173 11.85 1.19 -15.07
C ALA A 173 11.88 0.87 -13.56
N SER A 174 11.99 1.90 -12.71
CA SER A 174 11.99 1.81 -11.25
C SER A 174 10.61 2.00 -10.63
N SER A 175 9.56 2.28 -11.45
CA SER A 175 8.19 2.50 -10.96
C SER A 175 7.51 1.16 -10.71
N VAL A 176 7.46 0.76 -9.43
CA VAL A 176 6.97 -0.56 -9.00
C VAL A 176 6.19 -0.47 -7.69
N LEU A 177 5.12 -1.25 -7.60
CA LEU A 177 4.47 -1.59 -6.33
C LEU A 177 5.02 -2.93 -5.85
N ARG A 178 5.52 -2.98 -4.62
CA ARG A 178 6.07 -4.16 -3.96
C ARG A 178 5.15 -4.62 -2.85
N VAL A 179 4.80 -5.90 -2.86
CA VAL A 179 4.01 -6.54 -1.80
C VAL A 179 4.65 -7.85 -1.40
N ASP A 180 4.47 -8.27 -0.16
CA ASP A 180 4.91 -9.57 0.31
C ASP A 180 3.74 -10.56 0.20
N VAL A 181 3.76 -11.40 -0.84
CA VAL A 181 2.69 -12.37 -1.13
C VAL A 181 2.77 -13.52 -0.15
N VAL A 182 1.64 -13.82 0.47
CA VAL A 182 1.49 -14.92 1.42
C VAL A 182 0.79 -16.08 0.71
N ASP A 183 1.37 -17.28 0.78
CA ASP A 183 0.72 -18.47 0.27
C ASP A 183 -0.55 -18.74 1.08
N PRO A 184 -1.74 -18.76 0.47
CA PRO A 184 -2.98 -19.09 1.19
C PRO A 184 -2.97 -20.49 1.81
N ALA A 185 -2.16 -21.42 1.26
CA ALA A 185 -1.99 -22.77 1.79
C ALA A 185 -0.96 -22.85 2.92
N ALA A 186 -0.19 -21.79 3.19
CA ALA A 186 0.70 -21.75 4.34
C ALA A 186 -0.12 -21.89 5.63
N GLU A 187 0.31 -22.78 6.52
CA GLU A 187 -0.40 -23.05 7.77
C GLU A 187 -0.54 -21.77 8.60
N HIS A 188 -1.78 -21.33 8.76
CA HIS A 188 -2.14 -20.23 9.61
C HIS A 188 -2.98 -20.76 10.77
N TYR A 189 -2.54 -20.50 11.96
CA TYR A 189 -3.35 -20.75 13.15
C TYR A 189 -4.43 -19.66 13.22
N PHE A 190 -5.66 -20.03 12.86
CA PHE A 190 -6.83 -19.21 13.15
C PHE A 190 -7.12 -19.36 14.63
N LEU A 191 -6.89 -18.30 15.41
CA LEU A 191 -7.50 -18.20 16.72
C LEU A 191 -8.82 -17.44 16.55
N PRO A 192 -9.94 -17.97 17.05
CA PRO A 192 -11.13 -17.16 17.17
C PRO A 192 -10.77 -15.92 18.00
N PRO A 193 -11.39 -14.76 17.74
CA PRO A 193 -11.13 -13.56 18.51
C PRO A 193 -11.29 -13.90 19.99
N GLN A 194 -10.18 -13.93 20.71
CA GLN A 194 -10.22 -14.16 22.14
C GLN A 194 -10.82 -12.90 22.75
N CYS A 195 -11.99 -13.05 23.35
CA CYS A 195 -12.55 -11.98 24.13
C CYS A 195 -11.61 -11.72 25.33
N ARG A 196 -10.85 -10.64 25.27
CA ARG A 196 -9.97 -10.19 26.35
C ARG A 196 -10.72 -9.42 27.45
N HIS A 197 -12.03 -9.23 27.28
CA HIS A 197 -12.84 -8.56 28.28
C HIS A 197 -13.07 -9.50 29.49
N PRO A 198 -12.96 -9.03 30.73
CA PRO A 198 -13.17 -9.87 31.93
C PRO A 198 -14.50 -10.64 31.95
N ALA A 199 -15.53 -10.13 31.26
CA ALA A 199 -16.81 -10.80 31.11
C ALA A 199 -16.79 -12.06 30.24
N CYS A 200 -15.71 -12.28 29.43
CA CYS A 200 -15.57 -13.44 28.56
C CYS A 200 -14.67 -14.54 29.17
N VAL A 201 -14.08 -14.32 30.32
CA VAL A 201 -13.14 -15.25 30.98
C VAL A 201 -13.87 -16.17 31.94
N GLY A 202 -15.17 -16.19 31.95
CA GLY A 202 -16.00 -16.88 32.93
C GLY A 202 -16.86 -18.03 32.38
N GLU A 203 -16.58 -18.56 31.18
CA GLU A 203 -17.24 -19.77 30.67
C GLU A 203 -16.27 -20.94 30.53
#